data_fdf24a52d386146e95e6dc3dfd255f86
#
_entry.id   fdf24a52d386146e95e6dc3dfd255f86
#
_cell.length_a   1.000
_cell.length_b   1.000
_cell.length_c   1.000
_cell.angle_alpha   90.00
_cell.angle_beta   90.00
_cell.angle_gamma   90.00
#
_symmetry.space_group_name_H-M   'P 1'
#
loop_
_entity.id
_entity.type
_entity.pdbx_description
1 polymer ?
#
loop_
_entity_poly.entity_id
_entity_poly.type
_entity_poly.pdbx_seq_one_letter_code
_entity_poly.pdbx_strand_id
1 'polypeptide(L)'
;MKTLSPIYLASLYLVLACLFWAGNFIVGKAASIIDIPPISLNFYRWFLAWLVLLPFTCKELLIKKKIILDNIFLFSILGILAVSVFNSALFYSLRHTQVITGVLMISTVPVMIILFSFLLKIEKTNFFQISGVFFSLTGVLFIITKANLNNLLNLSFNKGDIFALIAMFAWSLYSTLLKKRNLIYLQFLYYRSL
;
A
#
# COMPACT_ATOMS: atom_id res chain seq x y z
N MET A 1 -25.76 -10.28 -25.79
CA MET A 1 -24.57 -10.52 -24.98
C MET A 1 -24.98 -10.49 -23.51
N LYS A 2 -24.87 -11.63 -22.77
CA LYS A 2 -25.14 -11.64 -21.33
C LYS A 2 -24.10 -10.79 -20.64
N THR A 3 -24.51 -9.67 -20.06
CA THR A 3 -23.64 -8.87 -19.21
C THR A 3 -23.19 -9.71 -18.03
N LEU A 4 -21.88 -9.85 -17.84
CA LEU A 4 -21.32 -10.53 -16.65
C LEU A 4 -21.95 -9.89 -15.40
N SER A 5 -22.30 -10.73 -14.41
CA SER A 5 -22.85 -10.16 -13.17
C SER A 5 -21.82 -9.23 -12.53
N PRO A 6 -22.26 -8.17 -11.83
CA PRO A 6 -21.33 -7.18 -11.22
C PRO A 6 -20.27 -7.83 -10.32
N ILE A 7 -20.59 -8.96 -9.68
CA ILE A 7 -19.67 -9.71 -8.83
C ILE A 7 -18.51 -10.31 -9.63
N TYR A 8 -18.79 -10.95 -10.78
CA TYR A 8 -17.74 -11.53 -11.63
C TYR A 8 -16.83 -10.46 -12.20
N LEU A 9 -17.38 -9.31 -12.59
CA LEU A 9 -16.59 -8.19 -13.09
C LEU A 9 -15.70 -7.59 -11.99
N ALA A 10 -16.23 -7.42 -10.78
CA ALA A 10 -15.45 -6.96 -9.63
C ALA A 10 -14.33 -7.95 -9.26
N SER A 11 -14.62 -9.26 -9.26
CA SER A 11 -13.63 -10.31 -9.01
C SER A 11 -12.52 -10.30 -10.06
N LEU A 12 -12.88 -10.12 -11.33
CA LEU A 12 -11.90 -10.01 -12.42
C LEU A 12 -10.97 -8.81 -12.21
N TYR A 13 -11.52 -7.64 -11.89
CA TYR A 13 -10.71 -6.45 -11.62
C TYR A 13 -9.78 -6.64 -10.42
N LEU A 14 -10.23 -7.32 -9.35
CA LEU A 14 -9.37 -7.63 -8.20
C LEU A 14 -8.22 -8.55 -8.58
N VAL A 15 -8.48 -9.61 -9.36
CA VAL A 15 -7.42 -10.51 -9.84
C VAL A 15 -6.41 -9.75 -10.69
N LEU A 16 -6.87 -8.93 -11.64
CA LEU A 16 -5.99 -8.12 -12.49
C LEU A 16 -5.17 -7.14 -11.65
N ALA A 17 -5.78 -6.47 -10.67
CA ALA A 17 -5.07 -5.56 -9.78
C ALA A 17 -3.96 -6.28 -9.00
N CYS A 18 -4.23 -7.48 -8.47
CA CYS A 18 -3.22 -8.31 -7.79
C CYS A 18 -2.09 -8.73 -8.73
N LEU A 19 -2.39 -9.13 -9.97
CA LEU A 19 -1.40 -9.49 -10.97
C LEU A 19 -0.48 -8.31 -11.32
N PHE A 20 -1.05 -7.14 -11.59
CA PHE A 20 -0.26 -5.93 -11.86
C PHE A 20 0.57 -5.52 -10.64
N TRP A 21 0.03 -5.68 -9.44
CA TRP A 21 0.78 -5.37 -8.23
C TRP A 21 1.93 -6.36 -7.98
N ALA A 22 1.72 -7.64 -8.21
CA ALA A 22 2.80 -8.64 -8.20
C ALA A 22 3.90 -8.31 -9.22
N GLY A 23 3.52 -7.89 -10.43
CA GLY A 23 4.44 -7.40 -11.47
C GLY A 23 5.32 -6.25 -10.98
N ASN A 24 4.81 -5.37 -10.11
CA ASN A 24 5.59 -4.29 -9.52
C ASN A 24 6.82 -4.77 -8.73
N PHE A 25 6.69 -5.87 -7.98
CA PHE A 25 7.81 -6.46 -7.25
C PHE A 25 8.86 -7.07 -8.19
N ILE A 26 8.40 -7.74 -9.26
CA ILE A 26 9.28 -8.34 -10.26
C ILE A 26 10.08 -7.24 -10.98
N VAL A 27 9.40 -6.18 -11.44
CA VAL A 27 10.06 -5.03 -12.09
C VAL A 27 11.04 -4.35 -11.14
N GLY A 28 10.66 -4.15 -9.87
CA GLY A 28 11.55 -3.57 -8.86
C GLY A 28 12.81 -4.40 -8.65
N LYS A 29 12.70 -5.73 -8.61
CA LYS A 29 13.86 -6.63 -8.49
C LYS A 29 14.70 -6.65 -9.76
N ALA A 30 14.10 -6.74 -10.93
CA ALA A 30 14.80 -6.67 -12.20
C ALA A 30 15.60 -5.36 -12.34
N ALA A 31 15.01 -4.23 -12.01
CA ALA A 31 15.67 -2.93 -12.00
C ALA A 31 16.85 -2.89 -11.02
N SER A 32 16.77 -3.59 -9.90
CA SER A 32 17.87 -3.68 -8.93
C SER A 32 19.07 -4.47 -9.47
N ILE A 33 18.85 -5.44 -10.34
CA ILE A 33 19.91 -6.28 -10.96
C ILE A 33 20.73 -5.45 -11.96
N ILE A 34 20.08 -4.53 -12.68
CA ILE A 34 20.73 -3.65 -13.66
C ILE A 34 21.07 -2.27 -13.08
N ASP A 35 21.12 -2.17 -11.74
CA ASP A 35 21.56 -0.99 -10.98
C ASP A 35 20.77 0.30 -11.23
N ILE A 36 19.50 0.22 -11.65
CA ILE A 36 18.63 1.40 -11.75
C ILE A 36 18.37 1.93 -10.33
N PRO A 37 18.65 3.24 -10.06
CA PRO A 37 18.37 3.83 -8.76
C PRO A 37 16.88 3.76 -8.40
N PRO A 38 16.50 3.34 -7.17
CA PRO A 38 15.11 3.18 -6.76
C PRO A 38 14.25 4.44 -6.93
N ILE A 39 14.83 5.61 -6.62
CA ILE A 39 14.14 6.90 -6.76
C ILE A 39 13.86 7.23 -8.23
N SER A 40 14.85 6.99 -9.12
CA SER A 40 14.69 7.22 -10.55
C SER A 40 13.64 6.29 -11.15
N LEU A 41 13.67 4.98 -10.78
CA LEU A 41 12.67 4.03 -11.19
C LEU A 41 11.26 4.48 -10.78
N ASN A 42 11.11 4.89 -9.52
CA ASN A 42 9.84 5.37 -9.00
C ASN A 42 9.37 6.62 -9.76
N PHE A 43 10.25 7.61 -9.94
CA PHE A 43 9.93 8.85 -10.65
C PHE A 43 9.45 8.57 -12.08
N TYR A 44 10.23 7.85 -12.90
CA TYR A 44 9.86 7.60 -14.29
C TYR A 44 8.58 6.78 -14.43
N ARG A 45 8.35 5.80 -13.56
CA ARG A 45 7.09 5.03 -13.57
C ARG A 45 5.85 5.90 -13.33
N TRP A 46 5.90 6.75 -12.31
CA TRP A 46 4.78 7.63 -11.99
C TRP A 46 4.63 8.77 -12.99
N PHE A 47 5.74 9.28 -13.52
CA PHE A 47 5.73 10.27 -14.58
C PHE A 47 5.08 9.74 -15.86
N LEU A 48 5.45 8.53 -16.30
CA LEU A 48 4.81 7.87 -17.44
C LEU A 48 3.33 7.59 -17.19
N ALA A 49 2.99 7.09 -16.01
CA ALA A 49 1.59 6.86 -15.63
C ALA A 49 0.78 8.17 -15.66
N TRP A 50 1.35 9.26 -15.16
CA TRP A 50 0.74 10.57 -15.21
C TRP A 50 0.52 11.06 -16.66
N LEU A 51 1.52 10.94 -17.52
CA LEU A 51 1.40 11.30 -18.95
C LEU A 51 0.30 10.51 -19.65
N VAL A 52 0.21 9.20 -19.41
CA VAL A 52 -0.82 8.34 -20.01
C VAL A 52 -2.21 8.67 -19.48
N LEU A 53 -2.35 8.96 -18.19
CA LEU A 53 -3.65 9.24 -17.56
C LEU A 53 -4.13 10.67 -17.79
N LEU A 54 -3.23 11.61 -18.01
CA LEU A 54 -3.56 13.04 -18.14
C LEU A 54 -4.68 13.33 -19.14
N PRO A 55 -4.67 12.82 -20.39
CA PRO A 55 -5.71 13.11 -21.36
C PRO A 55 -7.09 12.61 -20.93
N PHE A 56 -7.16 11.54 -20.15
CA PHE A 56 -8.42 10.97 -19.65
C PHE A 56 -8.96 11.69 -18.42
N THR A 57 -8.07 12.23 -17.58
CA THR A 57 -8.44 12.82 -16.28
C THR A 57 -8.48 14.34 -16.29
N CYS A 58 -7.93 15.00 -17.30
CA CYS A 58 -7.79 16.46 -17.38
C CYS A 58 -9.12 17.20 -17.15
N LYS A 59 -10.20 16.77 -17.81
CA LYS A 59 -11.53 17.40 -17.66
C LYS A 59 -12.04 17.30 -16.22
N GLU A 60 -11.91 16.13 -15.59
CA GLU A 60 -12.34 15.93 -14.20
C GLU A 60 -11.49 16.73 -13.21
N LEU A 61 -10.18 16.84 -13.44
CA LEU A 61 -9.30 17.65 -12.62
C LEU A 61 -9.68 19.12 -12.66
N LEU A 62 -10.03 19.64 -13.83
CA LEU A 62 -10.48 21.02 -13.97
C LEU A 62 -11.82 21.27 -13.27
N ILE A 63 -12.79 20.36 -13.41
CA ILE A 63 -14.10 20.46 -12.73
C ILE A 63 -13.94 20.40 -11.21
N LYS A 64 -13.08 19.52 -10.72
CA LYS A 64 -12.86 19.29 -9.28
C LYS A 64 -11.74 20.14 -8.68
N LYS A 65 -11.21 21.11 -9.43
CA LYS A 65 -10.04 21.94 -9.03
C LYS A 65 -10.22 22.58 -7.64
N LYS A 66 -11.40 23.11 -7.33
CA LYS A 66 -11.67 23.71 -6.03
C LYS A 66 -11.51 22.71 -4.88
N ILE A 67 -12.10 21.50 -5.01
CA ILE A 67 -12.01 20.44 -4.00
C ILE A 67 -10.54 20.02 -3.79
N ILE A 68 -9.77 19.96 -4.89
CA ILE A 68 -8.35 19.58 -4.82
C ILE A 68 -7.56 20.66 -4.10
N LEU A 69 -7.76 21.93 -4.41
CA LEU A 69 -7.04 23.04 -3.79
C LEU A 69 -7.41 23.17 -2.30
N ASP A 70 -8.68 23.04 -1.95
CA ASP A 70 -9.15 23.10 -0.56
C ASP A 70 -8.56 21.97 0.33
N ASN A 71 -8.14 20.87 -0.30
CA ASN A 71 -7.56 19.70 0.38
C ASN A 71 -6.12 19.41 -0.05
N ILE A 72 -5.41 20.39 -0.61
CA ILE A 72 -4.07 20.18 -1.21
C ILE A 72 -3.07 19.57 -0.21
N PHE A 73 -3.10 20.01 1.05
CA PHE A 73 -2.20 19.50 2.09
C PHE A 73 -2.43 18.01 2.35
N LEU A 74 -3.69 17.58 2.45
CA LEU A 74 -4.02 16.16 2.63
C LEU A 74 -3.62 15.32 1.41
N PHE A 75 -3.93 15.79 0.19
CA PHE A 75 -3.52 15.09 -1.03
C PHE A 75 -2.01 14.99 -1.18
N SER A 76 -1.28 16.05 -0.77
CA SER A 76 0.19 16.02 -0.77
C SER A 76 0.73 14.98 0.20
N ILE A 77 0.22 14.91 1.43
CA ILE A 77 0.63 13.87 2.40
C ILE A 77 0.32 12.47 1.86
N LEU A 78 -0.87 12.25 1.34
CA LEU A 78 -1.28 10.96 0.77
C LEU A 78 -0.38 10.58 -0.42
N GLY A 79 -0.05 11.52 -1.29
CA GLY A 79 0.87 11.31 -2.42
C GLY A 79 2.29 11.00 -1.97
N ILE A 80 2.82 11.74 -0.98
CA ILE A 80 4.14 11.48 -0.42
C ILE A 80 4.21 10.08 0.19
N LEU A 81 3.22 9.68 0.98
CA LEU A 81 3.20 8.37 1.63
C LEU A 81 3.08 7.22 0.60
N ALA A 82 2.09 7.29 -0.31
CA ALA A 82 1.78 6.20 -1.22
C ALA A 82 2.72 6.12 -2.43
N VAL A 83 3.19 7.25 -2.92
CA VAL A 83 4.00 7.32 -4.15
C VAL A 83 5.48 7.44 -3.81
N SER A 84 5.87 8.46 -3.03
CA SER A 84 7.28 8.73 -2.81
C SER A 84 7.89 7.77 -1.81
N VAL A 85 7.35 7.70 -0.59
CA VAL A 85 7.96 6.91 0.51
C VAL A 85 7.77 5.43 0.28
N PHE A 86 6.52 4.97 0.08
CA PHE A 86 6.23 3.55 -0.07
C PHE A 86 7.00 2.90 -1.22
N ASN A 87 6.88 3.43 -2.45
CA ASN A 87 7.52 2.79 -3.60
C ASN A 87 9.04 2.91 -3.57
N SER A 88 9.60 4.07 -3.18
CA SER A 88 11.06 4.23 -3.12
C SER A 88 11.67 3.32 -2.05
N ALA A 89 11.06 3.23 -0.87
CA ALA A 89 11.51 2.33 0.19
C ALA A 89 11.36 0.85 -0.23
N LEU A 90 10.25 0.49 -0.90
CA LEU A 90 10.04 -0.86 -1.42
C LEU A 90 11.13 -1.25 -2.43
N PHE A 91 11.41 -0.39 -3.41
CA PHE A 91 12.45 -0.68 -4.41
C PHE A 91 13.85 -0.72 -3.80
N TYR A 92 14.12 0.13 -2.82
CA TYR A 92 15.38 0.07 -2.08
C TYR A 92 15.50 -1.22 -1.28
N SER A 93 14.42 -1.68 -0.65
CA SER A 93 14.35 -2.99 0.01
C SER A 93 14.70 -4.13 -0.95
N LEU A 94 14.10 -4.14 -2.14
CA LEU A 94 14.32 -5.19 -3.15
C LEU A 94 15.75 -5.26 -3.69
N ARG A 95 16.56 -4.21 -3.52
CA ARG A 95 18.02 -4.27 -3.81
C ARG A 95 18.77 -5.13 -2.80
N HIS A 96 18.33 -5.18 -1.56
CA HIS A 96 19.05 -5.79 -0.45
C HIS A 96 18.42 -7.07 0.08
N THR A 97 17.19 -7.40 -0.35
CA THR A 97 16.46 -8.58 0.09
C THR A 97 15.85 -9.35 -1.08
N GLN A 98 15.39 -10.58 -0.80
CA GLN A 98 14.68 -11.39 -1.79
C GLN A 98 13.25 -10.88 -1.98
N VAL A 99 12.70 -11.07 -3.18
CA VAL A 99 11.30 -10.68 -3.49
C VAL A 99 10.32 -11.31 -2.51
N ILE A 100 10.53 -12.60 -2.17
CA ILE A 100 9.65 -13.32 -1.25
C ILE A 100 9.61 -12.69 0.14
N THR A 101 10.74 -12.22 0.66
CA THR A 101 10.79 -11.52 1.95
C THR A 101 10.03 -10.19 1.89
N GLY A 102 10.22 -9.42 0.80
CA GLY A 102 9.48 -8.18 0.56
C GLY A 102 7.96 -8.40 0.49
N VAL A 103 7.52 -9.47 -0.18
CA VAL A 103 6.10 -9.83 -0.26
C VAL A 103 5.55 -10.29 1.11
N LEU A 104 6.32 -11.06 1.88
CA LEU A 104 5.90 -11.49 3.21
C LEU A 104 5.75 -10.31 4.18
N MET A 105 6.56 -9.26 4.05
CA MET A 105 6.44 -8.05 4.84
C MET A 105 5.09 -7.33 4.64
N ILE A 106 4.40 -7.53 3.49
CA ILE A 106 3.05 -6.98 3.26
C ILE A 106 2.05 -7.47 4.31
N SER A 107 2.22 -8.67 4.85
CA SER A 107 1.34 -9.20 5.88
C SER A 107 1.38 -8.41 7.21
N THR A 108 2.38 -7.53 7.40
CA THR A 108 2.42 -6.59 8.52
C THR A 108 1.46 -5.40 8.32
N VAL A 109 1.03 -5.12 7.08
CA VAL A 109 0.17 -3.98 6.75
C VAL A 109 -1.17 -4.00 7.49
N PRO A 110 -1.95 -5.10 7.54
CA PRO A 110 -3.19 -5.14 8.31
C PRO A 110 -2.99 -4.83 9.79
N VAL A 111 -1.89 -5.32 10.36
CA VAL A 111 -1.50 -5.06 11.76
C VAL A 111 -1.30 -3.58 12.00
N MET A 112 -0.50 -2.94 11.14
CA MET A 112 -0.22 -1.51 11.23
C MET A 112 -1.48 -0.67 10.97
N ILE A 113 -2.36 -1.07 10.06
CA ILE A 113 -3.64 -0.38 9.81
C ILE A 113 -4.52 -0.42 11.06
N ILE A 114 -4.62 -1.57 11.74
CA ILE A 114 -5.39 -1.69 12.98
C ILE A 114 -4.79 -0.80 14.06
N LEU A 115 -3.47 -0.81 14.22
CA LEU A 115 -2.75 0.04 15.17
C LEU A 115 -3.02 1.53 14.90
N PHE A 116 -2.85 1.99 13.66
CA PHE A 116 -3.11 3.38 13.29
C PHE A 116 -4.59 3.75 13.41
N SER A 117 -5.51 2.85 13.05
CA SER A 117 -6.94 3.08 13.21
C SER A 117 -7.33 3.27 14.68
N PHE A 118 -6.71 2.52 15.58
CA PHE A 118 -6.87 2.67 17.03
C PHE A 118 -6.26 3.98 17.52
N LEU A 119 -5.00 4.30 17.17
CA LEU A 119 -4.31 5.52 17.58
C LEU A 119 -5.04 6.79 17.07
N LEU A 120 -5.55 6.77 15.85
CA LEU A 120 -6.28 7.88 15.24
C LEU A 120 -7.78 7.90 15.61
N LYS A 121 -8.23 6.99 16.47
CA LYS A 121 -9.62 6.85 16.95
C LYS A 121 -10.63 6.75 15.78
N ILE A 122 -10.28 6.05 14.71
CA ILE A 122 -11.11 5.88 13.53
C ILE A 122 -12.12 4.76 13.73
N GLU A 123 -11.67 3.64 14.32
CA GLU A 123 -12.50 2.47 14.61
C GLU A 123 -12.15 1.88 15.97
N LYS A 124 -13.15 1.28 16.59
CA LYS A 124 -12.94 0.42 17.78
C LYS A 124 -12.41 -0.91 17.32
N THR A 125 -11.30 -1.34 17.88
CA THR A 125 -10.71 -2.65 17.58
C THR A 125 -11.55 -3.73 18.24
N ASN A 126 -11.90 -4.78 17.48
CA ASN A 126 -12.61 -5.93 18.01
C ASN A 126 -11.61 -7.04 18.37
N PHE A 127 -11.96 -7.86 19.37
CA PHE A 127 -11.16 -9.00 19.79
C PHE A 127 -10.81 -9.95 18.64
N PHE A 128 -11.77 -10.22 17.73
CA PHE A 128 -11.53 -11.05 16.54
C PHE A 128 -10.49 -10.44 15.58
N GLN A 129 -10.41 -9.13 15.47
CA GLN A 129 -9.37 -8.46 14.67
C GLN A 129 -8.00 -8.63 15.30
N ILE A 130 -7.90 -8.49 16.62
CA ILE A 130 -6.64 -8.68 17.36
C ILE A 130 -6.16 -10.12 17.23
N SER A 131 -7.06 -11.10 17.41
CA SER A 131 -6.70 -12.53 17.24
C SER A 131 -6.26 -12.84 15.81
N GLY A 132 -6.96 -12.30 14.78
CA GLY A 132 -6.56 -12.46 13.39
C GLY A 132 -5.16 -11.89 13.10
N VAL A 133 -4.84 -10.73 13.67
CA VAL A 133 -3.50 -10.14 13.63
C VAL A 133 -2.46 -11.06 14.24
N PHE A 134 -2.74 -11.60 15.42
CA PHE A 134 -1.82 -12.52 16.11
C PHE A 134 -1.55 -13.77 15.27
N PHE A 135 -2.58 -14.40 14.72
CA PHE A 135 -2.41 -15.55 13.84
C PHE A 135 -1.65 -15.20 12.55
N SER A 136 -1.91 -14.06 11.96
CA SER A 136 -1.21 -13.59 10.76
C SER A 136 0.28 -13.40 11.03
N LEU A 137 0.64 -12.70 12.11
CA LEU A 137 2.04 -12.49 12.50
C LEU A 137 2.75 -13.80 12.80
N THR A 138 2.08 -14.70 13.52
CA THR A 138 2.62 -16.03 13.83
C THR A 138 2.89 -16.81 12.54
N GLY A 139 1.94 -16.82 11.59
CA GLY A 139 2.12 -17.46 10.29
C GLY A 139 3.32 -16.90 9.50
N VAL A 140 3.49 -15.59 9.49
CA VAL A 140 4.63 -14.93 8.84
C VAL A 140 5.95 -15.34 9.50
N LEU A 141 6.01 -15.35 10.83
CA LEU A 141 7.20 -15.80 11.57
C LEU A 141 7.55 -17.25 11.21
N PHE A 142 6.56 -18.15 11.16
CA PHE A 142 6.77 -19.54 10.74
C PHE A 142 7.36 -19.64 9.33
N ILE A 143 6.89 -18.84 8.38
CA ILE A 143 7.39 -18.86 7.00
C ILE A 143 8.82 -18.31 6.94
N ILE A 144 9.10 -17.16 7.59
CA ILE A 144 10.42 -16.53 7.57
C ILE A 144 11.47 -17.43 8.25
N THR A 145 11.12 -18.05 9.35
CA THR A 145 12.02 -18.93 10.10
C THR A 145 12.09 -20.37 9.56
N LYS A 146 11.29 -20.69 8.53
CA LYS A 146 11.14 -22.06 8.02
C LYS A 146 10.79 -23.06 9.12
N ALA A 147 9.96 -22.63 10.08
CA ALA A 147 9.57 -23.38 11.28
C ALA A 147 10.75 -23.85 12.14
N ASN A 148 11.90 -23.19 12.07
CA ASN A 148 13.10 -23.54 12.86
C ASN A 148 13.43 -22.43 13.85
N LEU A 149 13.42 -22.78 15.15
CA LEU A 149 13.68 -21.83 16.25
C LEU A 149 15.11 -21.26 16.19
N ASN A 150 16.09 -22.03 15.72
CA ASN A 150 17.46 -21.53 15.57
C ASN A 150 17.53 -20.42 14.52
N ASN A 151 16.72 -20.49 13.46
CA ASN A 151 16.62 -19.41 12.47
C ASN A 151 15.98 -18.15 13.07
N LEU A 152 15.07 -18.31 14.04
CA LEU A 152 14.48 -17.17 14.76
C LEU A 152 15.53 -16.45 15.62
N LEU A 153 16.39 -17.21 16.32
CA LEU A 153 17.45 -16.65 17.17
C LEU A 153 18.58 -16.00 16.35
N ASN A 154 18.78 -16.48 15.13
CA ASN A 154 19.80 -15.97 14.19
C ASN A 154 19.24 -15.02 13.12
N LEU A 155 18.04 -14.46 13.33
CA LEU A 155 17.46 -13.47 12.43
C LEU A 155 18.37 -12.23 12.37
N SER A 156 19.11 -12.11 11.28
CA SER A 156 19.88 -10.91 10.98
C SER A 156 19.03 -10.00 10.10
N PHE A 157 18.53 -8.90 10.68
CA PHE A 157 17.89 -7.86 9.91
C PHE A 157 18.89 -7.15 9.02
N ASN A 158 18.65 -7.17 7.73
CA ASN A 158 19.46 -6.42 6.77
C ASN A 158 18.83 -5.04 6.48
N LYS A 159 19.58 -4.19 5.79
CA LYS A 159 19.09 -2.86 5.39
C LYS A 159 17.80 -2.94 4.55
N GLY A 160 17.65 -3.98 3.73
CA GLY A 160 16.44 -4.20 2.92
C GLY A 160 15.19 -4.43 3.76
N ASP A 161 15.30 -5.16 4.87
CA ASP A 161 14.17 -5.43 5.76
C ASP A 161 13.68 -4.16 6.46
N ILE A 162 14.62 -3.27 6.87
CA ILE A 162 14.27 -1.98 7.45
C ILE A 162 13.51 -1.12 6.44
N PHE A 163 13.99 -1.05 5.18
CA PHE A 163 13.29 -0.31 4.14
C PHE A 163 11.94 -0.94 3.78
N ALA A 164 11.80 -2.27 3.83
CA ALA A 164 10.52 -2.93 3.70
C ALA A 164 9.53 -2.48 4.79
N LEU A 165 9.97 -2.47 6.05
CA LEU A 165 9.13 -1.98 7.16
C LEU A 165 8.72 -0.52 6.99
N ILE A 166 9.64 0.36 6.55
CA ILE A 166 9.32 1.77 6.23
C ILE A 166 8.25 1.85 5.14
N ALA A 167 8.37 1.03 4.09
CA ALA A 167 7.37 0.97 3.03
C ALA A 167 6.01 0.54 3.57
N MET A 168 5.94 -0.54 4.36
CA MET A 168 4.68 -1.04 4.93
C MET A 168 4.06 -0.03 5.90
N PHE A 169 4.88 0.65 6.70
CA PHE A 169 4.45 1.75 7.58
C PHE A 169 3.80 2.88 6.76
N ALA A 170 4.46 3.37 5.72
CA ALA A 170 3.95 4.44 4.87
C ALA A 170 2.64 4.05 4.18
N TRP A 171 2.55 2.83 3.65
CA TRP A 171 1.33 2.31 3.02
C TRP A 171 0.17 2.17 4.01
N SER A 172 0.45 1.67 5.21
CA SER A 172 -0.56 1.50 6.26
C SER A 172 -1.09 2.83 6.75
N LEU A 173 -0.21 3.81 6.94
CA LEU A 173 -0.60 5.17 7.34
C LEU A 173 -1.43 5.85 6.23
N TYR A 174 -1.00 5.74 4.97
CA TYR A 174 -1.77 6.21 3.81
C TYR A 174 -3.18 5.60 3.80
N SER A 175 -3.28 4.27 3.92
CA SER A 175 -4.56 3.55 3.87
C SER A 175 -5.49 3.99 5.01
N THR A 176 -4.94 4.19 6.19
CA THR A 176 -5.69 4.62 7.38
C THR A 176 -6.18 6.06 7.24
N LEU A 177 -5.33 6.99 6.76
CA LEU A 177 -5.71 8.38 6.52
C LEU A 177 -6.76 8.50 5.43
N LEU A 178 -6.65 7.70 4.36
CA LEU A 178 -7.65 7.65 3.29
C LEU A 178 -9.01 7.18 3.82
N LYS A 179 -9.03 6.17 4.68
CA LYS A 179 -10.26 5.68 5.33
C LYS A 179 -10.89 6.75 6.21
N LYS A 180 -10.11 7.45 7.03
CA LYS A 180 -10.57 8.56 7.88
C LYS A 180 -11.26 9.64 7.04
N ARG A 181 -10.69 10.01 5.91
CA ARG A 181 -11.26 10.99 4.99
C ARG A 181 -12.60 10.53 4.42
N ASN A 182 -12.69 9.28 3.97
CA ASN A 182 -13.93 8.75 3.40
C ASN A 182 -15.07 8.76 4.42
N LEU A 183 -14.80 8.45 5.67
CA LEU A 183 -15.79 8.54 6.77
C LEU A 183 -16.25 9.97 7.00
N ILE A 184 -15.34 10.93 7.02
CA ILE A 184 -15.67 12.37 7.18
C ILE A 184 -16.51 12.84 5.99
N TYR A 185 -16.17 12.44 4.76
CA TYR A 185 -16.91 12.83 3.56
C TYR A 185 -18.31 12.23 3.52
N LEU A 186 -18.49 10.97 3.92
CA LEU A 186 -19.80 10.32 4.04
C LEU A 186 -20.67 10.98 5.11
N GLN A 187 -20.11 11.33 6.27
CA GLN A 187 -20.83 12.10 7.29
C GLN A 187 -21.29 13.46 6.76
N PHE A 188 -20.42 14.16 6.05
CA PHE A 188 -20.76 15.46 5.47
C PHE A 188 -21.89 15.39 4.43
N LEU A 189 -21.89 14.33 3.58
CA LEU A 189 -22.97 14.08 2.63
C LEU A 189 -24.30 13.78 3.35
N TYR A 190 -24.26 12.99 4.41
CA TYR A 190 -25.44 12.67 5.22
C TYR A 190 -26.07 13.91 5.86
N TYR A 191 -25.26 14.80 6.45
CA TYR A 191 -25.77 16.07 7.03
C TYR A 191 -26.27 17.07 5.97
N ARG A 192 -25.86 16.98 4.74
CA ARG A 192 -26.32 17.85 3.65
C ARG A 192 -27.60 17.35 2.99
N SER A 193 -28.00 16.11 3.22
CA SER A 193 -29.24 15.50 2.70
C SER A 193 -30.42 15.61 3.70
N LEU A 194 -30.19 16.11 4.90
CA LEU A 194 -31.18 16.48 5.91
C LEU A 194 -31.44 18.00 5.86
#